data_b8c707a9e4dd88a5f782feb66397a3df
#
_entry.id   b8c707a9e4dd88a5f782feb66397a3df
#
_cell.length_a   1.000
_cell.length_b   1.000
_cell.length_c   1.000
_cell.angle_alpha   90.00
_cell.angle_beta   90.00
_cell.angle_gamma   90.00
#
_symmetry.space_group_name_H-M   'P 1'
#
loop_
_entity.id
_entity.type
_entity.pdbx_description
1 polymer ?
#
loop_
_entity_poly.entity_id
_entity_poly.type
_entity_poly.pdbx_seq_one_letter_code
_entity_poly.pdbx_strand_id
1 'polypeptide(L)'
;MLEIKNLNKKYGSGKVALKSVNLTLPSGQIVGLFGENGAGKTTMMKSILGFLKYDGDITIDGEKITHKNIARISFATSEHSFFPALTPEGHKAFYKEHFDTFREKRFSALMEFFELPMRRRVGSFSTGQKNQFEVLLALSQGA
;
A
#
# COMPACT_ATOMS: atom_id res chain seq x y z
N MET A 1 -1.47 1.00 15.20
CA MET A 1 -0.05 1.43 15.31
C MET A 1 0.83 0.40 14.64
N LEU A 2 1.75 0.81 13.76
CA LEU A 2 2.75 -0.05 13.15
C LEU A 2 4.09 0.15 13.87
N GLU A 3 4.72 -0.93 14.32
CA GLU A 3 6.03 -0.89 14.97
C GLU A 3 7.03 -1.77 14.22
N ILE A 4 8.24 -1.26 14.07
CA ILE A 4 9.39 -1.95 13.50
C ILE A 4 10.50 -1.93 14.54
N LYS A 5 11.04 -3.11 14.89
CA LYS A 5 12.12 -3.26 15.86
C LYS A 5 13.27 -4.07 15.28
N ASN A 6 14.47 -3.49 15.30
CA ASN A 6 15.71 -4.11 14.84
C ASN A 6 15.60 -4.72 13.44
N LEU A 7 14.94 -4.02 12.52
CA LEU A 7 14.77 -4.51 11.16
C LEU A 7 16.11 -4.50 10.42
N ASN A 8 16.52 -5.68 9.98
CA ASN A 8 17.72 -5.89 9.20
C ASN A 8 17.39 -6.59 7.88
N LYS A 9 18.01 -6.16 6.81
CA LYS A 9 17.92 -6.81 5.51
C LYS A 9 19.24 -6.77 4.78
N LYS A 10 19.74 -7.96 4.44
CA LYS A 10 20.89 -8.17 3.58
C LYS A 10 20.47 -8.97 2.35
N TYR A 11 20.92 -8.56 1.19
CA TYR A 11 20.70 -9.31 -0.05
C TYR A 11 21.80 -10.34 -0.27
N GLY A 12 21.54 -11.36 -1.09
CA GLY A 12 22.49 -12.45 -1.39
C GLY A 12 23.83 -11.98 -1.95
N SER A 13 23.88 -10.81 -2.55
CA SER A 13 25.11 -10.13 -3.02
C SER A 13 25.98 -9.58 -1.87
N GLY A 14 25.57 -9.74 -0.61
CA GLY A 14 26.23 -9.15 0.55
C GLY A 14 25.84 -7.70 0.85
N LYS A 15 25.07 -7.05 -0.03
CA LYS A 15 24.61 -5.68 0.16
C LYS A 15 23.65 -5.58 1.35
N VAL A 16 24.01 -4.77 2.36
CA VAL A 16 23.13 -4.42 3.48
C VAL A 16 22.20 -3.31 3.03
N ALA A 17 20.89 -3.58 3.02
CA ALA A 17 19.87 -2.61 2.64
C ALA A 17 19.22 -1.94 3.85
N LEU A 18 19.07 -2.67 4.96
CA LEU A 18 18.54 -2.16 6.23
C LEU A 18 19.43 -2.67 7.37
N LYS A 19 19.76 -1.79 8.30
CA LYS A 19 20.59 -2.11 9.46
C LYS A 19 19.94 -1.56 10.72
N SER A 20 19.47 -2.44 11.60
CA SER A 20 18.88 -2.14 12.91
C SER A 20 17.87 -0.98 12.88
N VAL A 21 16.97 -0.99 11.88
CA VAL A 21 15.96 0.05 11.75
C VAL A 21 14.89 -0.13 12.82
N ASN A 22 14.63 0.94 13.56
CA ASN A 22 13.57 1.03 14.55
C ASN A 22 12.66 2.19 14.18
N LEU A 23 11.35 1.95 14.11
CA LEU A 23 10.37 2.94 13.72
C LEU A 23 9.01 2.62 14.35
N THR A 24 8.33 3.64 14.83
CA THR A 24 6.95 3.54 15.30
C THR A 24 6.09 4.51 14.51
N LEU A 25 5.05 3.99 13.88
CA LEU A 25 4.05 4.78 13.16
C LEU A 25 2.74 4.77 13.97
N PRO A 26 2.42 5.86 14.66
CA PRO A 26 1.18 5.97 15.44
C PRO A 26 -0.05 5.90 14.53
N SER A 27 -1.16 5.39 15.06
CA SER A 27 -2.45 5.41 14.35
C SER A 27 -2.94 6.84 14.17
N GLY A 28 -3.63 7.10 13.05
CA GLY A 28 -4.24 8.40 12.75
C GLY A 28 -3.26 9.48 12.29
N GLN A 29 -2.00 9.13 12.01
CA GLN A 29 -1.00 10.08 11.52
C GLN A 29 -0.60 9.79 10.09
N ILE A 30 -0.22 10.85 9.36
CA ILE A 30 0.45 10.76 8.07
C ILE A 30 1.94 10.98 8.31
N VAL A 31 2.75 9.99 7.93
CA VAL A 31 4.21 10.02 8.15
C VAL A 31 4.92 10.02 6.81
N GLY A 32 5.82 10.97 6.59
CA GLY A 32 6.68 11.04 5.42
C GLY A 32 7.99 10.28 5.65
N LEU A 33 8.34 9.39 4.71
CA LEU A 33 9.62 8.70 4.68
C LEU A 33 10.51 9.29 3.58
N PHE A 34 11.56 10.00 3.99
CA PHE A 34 12.48 10.68 3.08
C PHE A 34 13.85 10.01 3.10
N GLY A 35 14.59 10.12 2.01
CA GLY A 35 15.93 9.60 1.87
C GLY A 35 16.35 9.49 0.41
N GLU A 36 17.63 9.35 0.14
CA GLU A 36 18.18 9.18 -1.19
C GLU A 36 17.69 7.89 -1.87
N ASN A 37 17.81 7.84 -3.18
CA ASN A 37 17.56 6.60 -3.93
C ASN A 37 18.56 5.52 -3.49
N GLY A 38 18.05 4.34 -3.15
CA GLY A 38 18.88 3.26 -2.61
C GLY A 38 19.05 3.26 -1.09
N ALA A 39 18.51 4.24 -0.34
CA ALA A 39 18.58 4.30 1.13
C ALA A 39 17.77 3.20 1.85
N GLY A 40 17.06 2.31 1.12
CA GLY A 40 16.32 1.20 1.72
C GLY A 40 14.82 1.43 1.89
N LYS A 41 14.27 2.58 1.50
CA LYS A 41 12.83 2.89 1.64
C LYS A 41 11.92 1.81 1.07
N THR A 42 12.14 1.45 -0.20
CA THR A 42 11.36 0.39 -0.88
C THR A 42 11.59 -0.98 -0.24
N THR A 43 12.81 -1.28 0.20
CA THR A 43 13.13 -2.52 0.91
C THR A 43 12.35 -2.62 2.21
N MET A 44 12.27 -1.53 2.98
CA MET A 44 11.49 -1.48 4.22
C MET A 44 10.00 -1.69 3.95
N MET A 45 9.41 -1.01 2.96
CA MET A 45 8.01 -1.19 2.59
C MET A 45 7.70 -2.63 2.14
N LYS A 46 8.55 -3.21 1.29
CA LYS A 46 8.42 -4.60 0.86
C LYS A 46 8.57 -5.60 2.02
N SER A 47 9.37 -5.28 3.03
CA SER A 47 9.49 -6.09 4.25
C SER A 47 8.21 -6.02 5.09
N ILE A 48 7.62 -4.82 5.26
CA ILE A 48 6.33 -4.65 5.97
C ILE A 48 5.23 -5.47 5.28
N LEU A 49 5.20 -5.49 3.96
CA LEU A 49 4.22 -6.24 3.17
C LEU A 49 4.49 -7.77 3.11
N GLY A 50 5.59 -8.22 3.71
CA GLY A 50 5.95 -9.65 3.68
C GLY A 50 6.52 -10.15 2.35
N PHE A 51 6.84 -9.26 1.41
CA PHE A 51 7.44 -9.64 0.12
C PHE A 51 8.92 -10.01 0.23
N LEU A 52 9.59 -9.63 1.31
CA LEU A 52 10.99 -9.90 1.56
C LEU A 52 11.17 -10.56 2.92
N LYS A 53 12.02 -11.58 2.99
CA LYS A 53 12.51 -12.11 4.26
C LYS A 53 13.45 -11.09 4.91
N TYR A 54 13.32 -10.92 6.21
CA TYR A 54 14.09 -9.97 7.02
C TYR A 54 14.34 -10.55 8.41
N ASP A 55 15.27 -9.96 9.15
CA ASP A 55 15.48 -10.21 10.57
C ASP A 55 14.95 -9.03 11.38
N GLY A 56 14.41 -9.30 12.56
CA GLY A 56 13.75 -8.32 13.41
C GLY A 56 12.24 -8.54 13.50
N ASP A 57 11.53 -7.58 14.08
CA ASP A 57 10.09 -7.66 14.29
C ASP A 57 9.35 -6.51 13.62
N ILE A 58 8.26 -6.86 12.92
CA ILE A 58 7.29 -5.90 12.39
C ILE A 58 5.92 -6.31 12.93
N THR A 59 5.26 -5.38 13.63
CA THR A 59 3.96 -5.63 14.25
C THR A 59 2.96 -4.55 13.89
N ILE A 60 1.68 -4.93 13.80
CA ILE A 60 0.56 -4.01 13.69
C ILE A 60 -0.35 -4.19 14.91
N ASP A 61 -0.53 -3.12 15.69
CA ASP A 61 -1.24 -3.14 16.97
C ASP A 61 -0.77 -4.25 17.93
N GLY A 62 0.56 -4.48 17.98
CA GLY A 62 1.21 -5.48 18.81
C GLY A 62 1.23 -6.90 18.25
N GLU A 63 0.56 -7.17 17.14
CA GLU A 63 0.52 -8.48 16.50
C GLU A 63 1.51 -8.56 15.33
N LYS A 64 2.25 -9.66 15.22
CA LYS A 64 3.11 -9.91 14.04
C LYS A 64 2.26 -9.96 12.77
N ILE A 65 2.78 -9.36 11.69
CA ILE A 65 2.13 -9.39 10.39
C ILE A 65 2.16 -10.82 9.84
N THR A 66 0.99 -11.34 9.50
CA THR A 66 0.78 -12.68 8.96
C THR A 66 -0.24 -12.63 7.83
N HIS A 67 -0.44 -13.73 7.11
CA HIS A 67 -1.50 -13.84 6.11
C HIS A 67 -2.91 -13.59 6.66
N LYS A 68 -3.12 -13.71 7.98
CA LYS A 68 -4.43 -13.48 8.63
C LYS A 68 -4.75 -12.01 8.83
N ASN A 69 -3.73 -11.18 9.04
CA ASN A 69 -3.91 -9.75 9.35
C ASN A 69 -3.29 -8.80 8.32
N ILE A 70 -2.67 -9.31 7.25
CA ILE A 70 -2.10 -8.50 6.19
C ILE A 70 -3.15 -7.63 5.48
N ALA A 71 -4.42 -8.05 5.47
CA ALA A 71 -5.53 -7.28 4.94
C ALA A 71 -5.76 -5.94 5.67
N ARG A 72 -5.14 -5.74 6.85
CA ARG A 72 -5.12 -4.47 7.59
C ARG A 72 -4.12 -3.47 7.01
N ILE A 73 -3.38 -3.84 5.97
CA ILE A 73 -2.43 -2.98 5.26
C ILE A 73 -2.88 -2.89 3.81
N SER A 74 -3.07 -1.67 3.32
CA SER A 74 -3.20 -1.42 1.88
C SER A 74 -1.96 -0.72 1.35
N PHE A 75 -1.67 -0.90 0.09
CA PHE A 75 -0.46 -0.41 -0.55
C PHE A 75 -0.77 0.16 -1.93
N ALA A 76 -0.31 1.39 -2.16
CA ALA A 76 -0.33 2.02 -3.48
C ALA A 76 1.08 2.04 -4.07
N THR A 77 1.22 1.72 -5.33
CA THR A 77 2.51 1.63 -6.02
C THR A 77 2.51 2.42 -7.32
N SER A 78 3.68 2.94 -7.70
CA SER A 78 3.85 3.60 -9.00
C SER A 78 3.76 2.64 -10.20
N GLU A 79 3.88 1.34 -9.97
CA GLU A 79 3.71 0.30 -11.00
C GLU A 79 2.24 -0.04 -11.26
N HIS A 80 1.34 0.51 -10.43
CA HIS A 80 -0.11 0.34 -10.43
C HIS A 80 -0.59 -1.11 -10.21
N SER A 81 -1.54 -1.25 -9.29
CA SER A 81 -2.16 -2.54 -8.95
C SER A 81 -3.53 -2.75 -9.61
N PHE A 82 -4.07 -1.73 -10.26
CA PHE A 82 -5.38 -1.78 -10.88
C PHE A 82 -5.38 -2.54 -12.23
N PHE A 83 -6.57 -2.95 -12.67
CA PHE A 83 -6.80 -3.59 -13.97
C PHE A 83 -7.01 -2.52 -15.06
N PRO A 84 -6.06 -2.30 -15.98
CA PRO A 84 -6.15 -1.20 -16.96
C PRO A 84 -7.36 -1.30 -17.90
N ALA A 85 -7.83 -2.51 -18.14
CA ALA A 85 -8.97 -2.79 -19.03
C ALA A 85 -10.32 -2.46 -18.39
N LEU A 86 -10.39 -2.38 -17.05
CA LEU A 86 -11.61 -2.07 -16.34
C LEU A 86 -11.84 -0.56 -16.20
N THR A 87 -13.09 -0.18 -16.06
CA THR A 87 -13.50 1.15 -15.61
C THR A 87 -13.45 1.23 -14.08
N PRO A 88 -13.43 2.42 -13.46
CA PRO A 88 -13.61 2.55 -12.02
C PRO A 88 -14.89 1.87 -11.50
N GLU A 89 -15.98 1.95 -12.25
CA GLU A 89 -17.21 1.25 -11.91
C GLU A 89 -17.02 -0.28 -11.91
N GLY A 90 -16.27 -0.81 -12.87
CA GLY A 90 -15.89 -2.23 -12.92
C GLY A 90 -15.00 -2.65 -11.75
N HIS A 91 -14.03 -1.79 -11.34
CA HIS A 91 -13.23 -2.02 -10.14
C HIS A 91 -14.10 -2.02 -8.87
N LYS A 92 -15.00 -1.06 -8.74
CA LYS A 92 -15.92 -0.98 -7.61
C LYS A 92 -16.75 -2.27 -7.47
N ALA A 93 -17.30 -2.76 -8.57
CA ALA A 93 -18.05 -4.01 -8.59
C ALA A 93 -17.18 -5.21 -8.17
N PHE A 94 -15.99 -5.34 -8.76
CA PHE A 94 -15.04 -6.40 -8.44
C PHE A 94 -14.63 -6.38 -6.96
N TYR A 95 -14.22 -5.20 -6.43
CA TYR A 95 -13.78 -5.12 -5.04
C TYR A 95 -14.91 -5.35 -4.04
N LYS A 96 -16.12 -4.90 -4.36
CA LYS A 96 -17.30 -5.16 -3.53
C LYS A 96 -17.65 -6.66 -3.44
N GLU A 97 -17.47 -7.39 -4.53
CA GLU A 97 -17.76 -8.82 -4.59
C GLU A 97 -16.70 -9.67 -3.87
N HIS A 98 -15.42 -9.26 -3.93
CA HIS A 98 -14.31 -10.11 -3.49
C HIS A 98 -13.68 -9.70 -2.15
N PHE A 99 -14.00 -8.49 -1.63
CA PHE A 99 -13.39 -7.97 -0.41
C PHE A 99 -14.44 -7.37 0.53
N ASP A 100 -14.75 -8.08 1.59
CA ASP A 100 -15.73 -7.65 2.61
C ASP A 100 -15.36 -6.32 3.29
N THR A 101 -14.07 -6.00 3.32
CA THR A 101 -13.55 -4.75 3.90
C THR A 101 -13.67 -3.54 2.98
N PHE A 102 -14.04 -3.74 1.69
CA PHE A 102 -14.10 -2.66 0.72
C PHE A 102 -15.14 -1.59 1.07
N ARG A 103 -14.69 -0.34 1.12
CA ARG A 103 -15.49 0.82 1.52
C ARG A 103 -16.08 1.55 0.30
N GLU A 104 -17.17 1.03 -0.24
CA GLU A 104 -17.83 1.54 -1.46
C GLU A 104 -18.15 3.04 -1.39
N LYS A 105 -18.67 3.52 -0.25
CA LYS A 105 -18.99 4.95 -0.07
C LYS A 105 -17.74 5.83 -0.14
N ARG A 106 -16.63 5.37 0.47
CA ARG A 106 -15.34 6.08 0.42
C ARG A 106 -14.80 6.11 -1.01
N PHE A 107 -14.85 4.99 -1.71
CA PHE A 107 -14.43 4.92 -3.10
C PHE A 107 -15.19 5.95 -3.96
N SER A 108 -16.52 5.98 -3.87
CA SER A 108 -17.34 6.92 -4.63
C SER A 108 -17.05 8.38 -4.29
N ALA A 109 -16.90 8.70 -3.00
CA ALA A 109 -16.55 10.06 -2.56
C ALA A 109 -15.16 10.50 -3.05
N LEU A 110 -14.17 9.61 -3.05
CA LEU A 110 -12.83 9.92 -3.56
C LEU A 110 -12.81 10.06 -5.09
N MET A 111 -13.60 9.27 -5.82
CA MET A 111 -13.77 9.45 -7.26
C MET A 111 -14.35 10.82 -7.62
N GLU A 112 -15.35 11.27 -6.86
CA GLU A 112 -15.93 12.60 -7.00
C GLU A 112 -14.92 13.69 -6.61
N PHE A 113 -14.24 13.56 -5.48
CA PHE A 113 -13.24 14.51 -5.01
C PHE A 113 -12.10 14.75 -6.02
N PHE A 114 -11.61 13.68 -6.65
CA PHE A 114 -10.57 13.78 -7.69
C PHE A 114 -11.12 14.02 -9.10
N GLU A 115 -12.43 14.17 -9.25
CA GLU A 115 -13.11 14.39 -10.54
C GLU A 115 -12.74 13.34 -11.60
N LEU A 116 -12.60 12.07 -11.17
CA LEU A 116 -12.21 10.98 -12.06
C LEU A 116 -13.44 10.37 -12.77
N PRO A 117 -13.33 10.05 -14.06
CA PRO A 117 -14.47 9.52 -14.83
C PRO A 117 -14.77 8.06 -14.47
N MET A 118 -15.97 7.78 -13.95
CA MET A 118 -16.41 6.44 -13.51
C MET A 118 -16.52 5.41 -14.64
N ARG A 119 -16.81 5.84 -15.86
CA ARG A 119 -17.15 4.96 -17.00
C ARG A 119 -16.09 4.88 -18.08
N ARG A 120 -14.91 5.46 -17.84
CA ARG A 120 -13.77 5.38 -18.75
C ARG A 120 -12.74 4.38 -18.26
N ARG A 121 -12.15 3.59 -19.16
CA ARG A 121 -11.14 2.59 -18.77
C ARG A 121 -9.96 3.27 -18.08
N VAL A 122 -9.52 2.72 -16.95
CA VAL A 122 -8.41 3.28 -16.17
C VAL A 122 -7.11 3.31 -16.97
N GLY A 123 -6.90 2.37 -17.87
CA GLY A 123 -5.76 2.36 -18.79
C GLY A 123 -5.63 3.61 -19.66
N SER A 124 -6.75 4.30 -19.96
CA SER A 124 -6.78 5.54 -20.73
C SER A 124 -6.64 6.82 -19.91
N PHE A 125 -6.49 6.72 -18.61
CA PHE A 125 -6.26 7.87 -17.72
C PHE A 125 -4.89 8.48 -17.98
N SER A 126 -4.74 9.79 -17.72
CA SER A 126 -3.43 10.42 -17.65
C SER A 126 -2.58 9.80 -16.52
N THR A 127 -1.27 10.01 -16.54
CA THR A 127 -0.38 9.52 -15.48
C THR A 127 -0.82 10.01 -14.09
N GLY A 128 -1.19 11.30 -13.97
CA GLY A 128 -1.70 11.86 -12.73
C GLY A 128 -3.00 11.20 -12.27
N GLN A 129 -3.96 11.00 -13.18
CA GLN A 129 -5.22 10.32 -12.89
C GLN A 129 -5.00 8.85 -12.48
N LYS A 130 -4.04 8.14 -13.11
CA LYS A 130 -3.67 6.78 -12.72
C LYS A 130 -3.13 6.73 -11.29
N ASN A 131 -2.24 7.66 -10.93
CA ASN A 131 -1.70 7.77 -9.58
C ASN A 131 -2.79 8.08 -8.55
N GLN A 132 -3.69 9.02 -8.86
CA GLN A 132 -4.83 9.33 -8.00
C GLN A 132 -5.74 8.11 -7.82
N PHE A 133 -6.03 7.39 -8.91
CA PHE A 133 -6.86 6.18 -8.87
C PHE A 133 -6.21 5.07 -8.03
N GLU A 134 -4.90 4.85 -8.15
CA GLU A 134 -4.16 3.89 -7.32
C GLU A 134 -4.28 4.21 -5.82
N VAL A 135 -4.07 5.48 -5.45
CA VAL A 135 -4.16 5.91 -4.05
C VAL A 135 -5.58 5.77 -3.51
N LEU A 136 -6.60 6.21 -4.27
CA LEU A 136 -7.99 6.10 -3.80
C LEU A 136 -8.43 4.64 -3.67
N LEU A 137 -7.94 3.77 -4.54
CA LEU A 137 -8.25 2.35 -4.49
C LEU A 137 -7.67 1.72 -3.20
N ALA A 138 -6.39 2.03 -2.88
CA ALA A 138 -5.76 1.61 -1.63
C ALA A 138 -6.51 2.12 -0.39
N LEU A 139 -6.90 3.41 -0.37
CA LEU A 139 -7.66 4.02 0.73
C LEU A 139 -9.06 3.42 0.89
N SER A 140 -9.60 2.80 -0.15
CA SER A 140 -10.94 2.23 -0.15
C SER A 140 -10.97 0.75 0.24
N GLN A 141 -9.82 0.09 0.37
CA GLN A 141 -9.75 -1.34 0.74
C GLN A 141 -10.12 -1.61 2.21
N GLY A 142 -10.23 -0.59 3.04
CA GLY A 142 -10.66 -0.73 4.43
C GLY A 142 -9.61 -1.27 5.39
N ALA A 143 -8.33 -1.15 4.99
CA ALA A 143 -7.17 -1.49 5.82
C ALA A 143 -6.99 -0.52 6.99
#